data_8428ee1e43186ad2aa9b935abedc153f
#
_entry.id   8428ee1e43186ad2aa9b935abedc153f
#
_cell.length_a   1.000
_cell.length_b   1.000
_cell.length_c   1.000
_cell.angle_alpha   90.00
_cell.angle_beta   90.00
_cell.angle_gamma   90.00
#
_symmetry.space_group_name_H-M   'P 1'
#
loop_
_entity.id
_entity.type
_entity.pdbx_description
1 polymer ?
#
loop_
_entity_poly.entity_id
_entity_poly.type
_entity_poly.pdbx_seq_one_letter_code
_entity_poly.pdbx_strand_id
1 'polypeptide(L)'
;MTKEEKKFILSSNHGELKEYFLKNPRKLLKFLEEIRLENISEETVDIIHIFIFLIVAGEFYLKNDNFNEILCKLSKDKNHYEHENIALIFENLHSPKLINCVYNLTIMELDYMEYDEFFNIARKCTYALGYTNTPKAKEKLELLAKNENELIREYAIKQLNRHDFTDKDVEEQD
;
A
#
# COMPACT_ATOMS: atom_id res chain seq x y z
N MET A 1 0.47 -21.75 -1.82
CA MET A 1 -1.00 -21.87 -2.07
C MET A 1 -1.28 -23.08 -2.95
N THR A 2 -2.19 -24.00 -2.53
CA THR A 2 -2.56 -25.18 -3.32
C THR A 2 -3.50 -24.82 -4.48
N LYS A 3 -3.67 -25.77 -5.45
CA LYS A 3 -4.63 -25.56 -6.56
C LYS A 3 -6.07 -25.42 -6.05
N GLU A 4 -6.43 -26.18 -5.00
CA GLU A 4 -7.75 -26.11 -4.38
C GLU A 4 -7.98 -24.76 -3.69
N GLU A 5 -6.97 -24.24 -2.99
CA GLU A 5 -7.03 -22.90 -2.37
C GLU A 5 -7.18 -21.80 -3.41
N LYS A 6 -6.40 -21.84 -4.51
CA LYS A 6 -6.56 -20.90 -5.62
C LYS A 6 -7.98 -20.96 -6.20
N LYS A 7 -8.46 -22.15 -6.50
CA LYS A 7 -9.81 -22.34 -7.03
C LYS A 7 -10.88 -21.79 -6.09
N PHE A 8 -10.74 -22.05 -4.78
CA PHE A 8 -11.66 -21.50 -3.77
C PHE A 8 -11.66 -19.98 -3.81
N ILE A 9 -10.49 -19.33 -3.80
CA ILE A 9 -10.35 -17.87 -3.81
C ILE A 9 -11.02 -17.27 -5.06
N LEU A 10 -10.73 -17.82 -6.24
CA LEU A 10 -11.22 -17.30 -7.50
C LEU A 10 -12.71 -17.59 -7.75
N SER A 11 -13.30 -18.61 -7.12
CA SER A 11 -14.69 -19.00 -7.31
C SER A 11 -15.66 -18.49 -6.24
N SER A 12 -15.14 -18.02 -5.08
CA SER A 12 -15.94 -17.51 -3.97
C SER A 12 -16.30 -16.06 -4.16
N ASN A 13 -17.49 -15.65 -3.68
CA ASN A 13 -17.83 -14.24 -3.62
C ASN A 13 -17.11 -13.52 -2.46
N HIS A 14 -17.06 -12.18 -2.52
CA HIS A 14 -16.37 -11.38 -1.52
C HIS A 14 -16.87 -11.57 -0.08
N GLY A 15 -18.17 -11.79 0.11
CA GLY A 15 -18.75 -12.04 1.43
C GLY A 15 -18.24 -13.33 2.06
N GLU A 16 -18.19 -14.42 1.27
CA GLU A 16 -17.64 -15.72 1.70
C GLU A 16 -16.16 -15.63 2.04
N LEU A 17 -15.38 -14.96 1.21
CA LEU A 17 -13.96 -14.76 1.44
C LEU A 17 -13.70 -13.89 2.68
N LYS A 18 -14.45 -12.80 2.84
CA LYS A 18 -14.37 -11.94 4.03
C LYS A 18 -14.65 -12.75 5.29
N GLU A 19 -15.73 -13.52 5.33
CA GLU A 19 -16.07 -14.37 6.48
C GLU A 19 -15.00 -15.43 6.76
N TYR A 20 -14.46 -16.06 5.70
CA TYR A 20 -13.41 -17.06 5.82
C TYR A 20 -12.13 -16.46 6.44
N PHE A 21 -11.68 -15.29 5.97
CA PHE A 21 -10.46 -14.66 6.47
C PHE A 21 -10.65 -13.98 7.83
N LEU A 22 -11.84 -13.51 8.17
CA LEU A 22 -12.17 -13.07 9.54
C LEU A 22 -11.98 -14.20 10.55
N LYS A 23 -12.37 -15.42 10.19
CA LYS A 23 -12.16 -16.61 11.02
C LYS A 23 -10.70 -17.11 10.98
N ASN A 24 -9.94 -16.76 9.95
CA ASN A 24 -8.58 -17.27 9.70
C ASN A 24 -7.60 -16.15 9.28
N PRO A 25 -7.38 -15.10 10.08
CA PRO A 25 -6.62 -13.90 9.65
C PRO A 25 -5.15 -14.20 9.28
N ARG A 26 -4.54 -15.21 9.92
CA ARG A 26 -3.17 -15.64 9.59
C ARG A 26 -3.04 -16.25 8.18
N LYS A 27 -4.13 -16.81 7.64
CA LYS A 27 -4.11 -17.37 6.29
C LYS A 27 -4.04 -16.30 5.21
N LEU A 28 -4.67 -15.13 5.42
CA LEU A 28 -4.58 -14.00 4.50
C LEU A 28 -3.12 -13.58 4.30
N LEU A 29 -2.39 -13.39 5.41
CA LEU A 29 -0.98 -13.01 5.37
C LEU A 29 -0.13 -14.10 4.67
N LYS A 30 -0.33 -15.36 5.05
CA LYS A 30 0.38 -16.48 4.43
C LYS A 30 0.15 -16.54 2.92
N PHE A 31 -1.07 -16.33 2.46
CA PHE A 31 -1.38 -16.35 1.02
C PHE A 31 -0.74 -15.18 0.28
N LEU A 32 -0.72 -13.99 0.87
CA LEU A 32 0.01 -12.85 0.29
C LEU A 32 1.53 -13.11 0.20
N GLU A 33 2.12 -13.75 1.21
CA GLU A 33 3.52 -14.17 1.19
C GLU A 33 3.82 -15.17 0.06
N GLU A 34 2.93 -16.12 -0.14
CA GLU A 34 3.10 -17.15 -1.17
C GLU A 34 2.92 -16.58 -2.59
N ILE A 35 1.95 -15.68 -2.80
CA ILE A 35 1.76 -15.00 -4.09
C ILE A 35 3.03 -14.27 -4.53
N ARG A 36 3.72 -13.63 -3.61
CA ARG A 36 4.97 -12.90 -3.87
C ARG A 36 6.06 -13.74 -4.54
N LEU A 37 6.06 -15.05 -4.30
CA LEU A 37 7.07 -16.00 -4.79
C LEU A 37 6.70 -16.61 -6.15
N GLU A 38 5.49 -16.37 -6.64
CA GLU A 38 5.03 -16.91 -7.91
C GLU A 38 5.35 -15.96 -9.07
N ASN A 39 5.57 -16.51 -10.26
CA ASN A 39 5.57 -15.71 -11.49
C ASN A 39 4.20 -15.08 -11.68
N ILE A 40 4.16 -13.78 -11.95
CA ILE A 40 2.92 -13.03 -12.11
C ILE A 40 2.24 -13.48 -13.41
N SER A 41 1.13 -14.20 -13.27
CA SER A 41 0.19 -14.57 -14.33
C SER A 41 -1.10 -13.78 -14.17
N GLU A 42 -1.99 -13.78 -15.15
CA GLU A 42 -3.32 -13.18 -15.04
C GLU A 42 -4.06 -13.67 -13.78
N GLU A 43 -4.05 -14.98 -13.53
CA GLU A 43 -4.63 -15.57 -12.33
C GLU A 43 -4.03 -15.00 -11.05
N THR A 44 -2.72 -14.73 -11.04
CA THR A 44 -2.02 -14.12 -9.90
C THR A 44 -2.44 -12.66 -9.70
N VAL A 45 -2.63 -11.90 -10.77
CA VAL A 45 -3.14 -10.52 -10.72
C VAL A 45 -4.55 -10.50 -10.12
N ASP A 46 -5.45 -11.39 -10.54
CA ASP A 46 -6.80 -11.52 -9.99
C ASP A 46 -6.78 -11.83 -8.49
N ILE A 47 -5.89 -12.72 -8.07
CA ILE A 47 -5.73 -13.07 -6.65
C ILE A 47 -5.20 -11.89 -5.84
N ILE A 48 -4.22 -11.14 -6.36
CA ILE A 48 -3.73 -9.89 -5.73
C ILE A 48 -4.88 -8.90 -5.57
N HIS A 49 -5.67 -8.68 -6.63
CA HIS A 49 -6.85 -7.81 -6.60
C HIS A 49 -7.82 -8.22 -5.48
N ILE A 50 -8.21 -9.49 -5.45
CA ILE A 50 -9.12 -10.03 -4.42
C ILE A 50 -8.58 -9.77 -3.02
N PHE A 51 -7.30 -10.03 -2.76
CA PHE A 51 -6.72 -9.85 -1.42
C PHE A 51 -6.59 -8.40 -1.01
N ILE A 52 -6.12 -7.54 -1.90
CA ILE A 52 -6.04 -6.10 -1.63
C ILE A 52 -7.44 -5.54 -1.38
N PHE A 53 -8.43 -5.92 -2.21
CA PHE A 53 -9.81 -5.52 -2.00
C PHE A 53 -10.36 -5.99 -0.63
N LEU A 54 -10.11 -7.25 -0.25
CA LEU A 54 -10.52 -7.78 1.06
C LEU A 54 -9.88 -7.01 2.23
N ILE A 55 -8.62 -6.63 2.10
CA ILE A 55 -7.94 -5.82 3.12
C ILE A 55 -8.64 -4.46 3.25
N VAL A 56 -8.88 -3.77 2.14
CA VAL A 56 -9.52 -2.46 2.13
C VAL A 56 -10.97 -2.54 2.63
N ALA A 57 -11.77 -3.49 2.09
CA ALA A 57 -13.18 -3.63 2.44
C ALA A 57 -13.43 -4.28 3.79
N GLY A 58 -12.49 -5.09 4.27
CA GLY A 58 -12.57 -5.82 5.54
C GLY A 58 -11.89 -5.11 6.70
N GLU A 59 -11.18 -4.01 6.44
CA GLU A 59 -10.35 -3.32 7.44
C GLU A 59 -9.32 -4.25 8.10
N PHE A 60 -8.79 -5.22 7.33
CA PHE A 60 -7.77 -6.16 7.79
C PHE A 60 -6.38 -5.53 7.86
N TYR A 61 -6.23 -4.45 8.60
CA TYR A 61 -4.93 -3.78 8.77
C TYR A 61 -4.06 -4.55 9.75
N LEU A 62 -3.22 -5.41 9.22
CA LEU A 62 -2.27 -6.17 10.03
C LEU A 62 -1.06 -5.29 10.36
N LYS A 63 -1.01 -4.78 11.58
CA LYS A 63 0.13 -3.98 12.07
C LYS A 63 1.29 -4.91 12.45
N ASN A 64 1.97 -5.50 11.47
CA ASN A 64 3.18 -6.29 11.67
C ASN A 64 4.17 -6.10 10.53
N ASP A 65 5.44 -6.41 10.80
CA ASP A 65 6.54 -6.14 9.88
C ASP A 65 6.44 -6.92 8.58
N ASN A 66 6.00 -8.15 8.65
CA ASN A 66 5.85 -9.01 7.48
C ASN A 66 4.79 -8.46 6.50
N PHE A 67 3.67 -7.94 7.01
CA PHE A 67 2.66 -7.27 6.20
C PHE A 67 3.22 -6.00 5.54
N ASN A 68 3.99 -5.19 6.29
CA ASN A 68 4.66 -4.02 5.75
C ASN A 68 5.62 -4.38 4.60
N GLU A 69 6.41 -5.45 4.75
CA GLU A 69 7.32 -5.92 3.70
C GLU A 69 6.58 -6.36 2.44
N ILE A 70 5.47 -7.09 2.59
CA ILE A 70 4.65 -7.54 1.47
C ILE A 70 4.06 -6.33 0.73
N LEU A 71 3.48 -5.38 1.44
CA LEU A 71 2.95 -4.15 0.85
C LEU A 71 4.02 -3.35 0.11
N CYS A 72 5.21 -3.23 0.70
CA CYS A 72 6.36 -2.59 0.06
C CYS A 72 6.79 -3.29 -1.24
N LYS A 73 6.70 -4.61 -1.30
CA LYS A 73 7.03 -5.36 -2.52
C LYS A 73 5.97 -5.20 -3.57
N LEU A 74 4.70 -5.32 -3.20
CA LEU A 74 3.59 -5.09 -4.11
C LEU A 74 3.59 -3.65 -4.64
N SER A 75 3.85 -2.65 -3.80
CA SER A 75 3.89 -1.25 -4.25
C SER A 75 4.97 -0.93 -5.28
N LYS A 76 5.96 -1.80 -5.47
CA LYS A 76 7.04 -1.66 -6.47
C LYS A 76 6.80 -2.47 -7.74
N ASP A 77 5.90 -3.44 -7.69
CA ASP A 77 5.64 -4.35 -8.81
C ASP A 77 4.64 -3.70 -9.77
N LYS A 78 5.06 -3.42 -11.00
CA LYS A 78 4.22 -2.78 -12.02
C LYS A 78 3.26 -3.74 -12.75
N ASN A 79 3.29 -5.05 -12.42
CA ASN A 79 2.50 -6.06 -13.13
C ASN A 79 1.09 -6.30 -12.55
N HIS A 80 0.59 -5.38 -11.71
CA HIS A 80 -0.78 -5.38 -11.19
C HIS A 80 -1.35 -3.96 -11.16
N TYR A 81 -2.64 -3.82 -10.87
CA TYR A 81 -3.38 -2.54 -10.94
C TYR A 81 -3.82 -2.02 -9.56
N GLU A 82 -3.24 -2.53 -8.45
CA GLU A 82 -3.71 -2.27 -7.09
C GLU A 82 -2.97 -1.13 -6.37
N HIS A 83 -2.16 -0.34 -7.06
CA HIS A 83 -1.32 0.68 -6.43
C HIS A 83 -2.13 1.75 -5.67
N GLU A 84 -3.31 2.14 -6.18
CA GLU A 84 -4.16 3.11 -5.51
C GLU A 84 -4.76 2.55 -4.20
N ASN A 85 -5.15 1.28 -4.21
CA ASN A 85 -5.63 0.59 -3.01
C ASN A 85 -4.48 0.35 -2.01
N ILE A 86 -3.27 0.04 -2.48
CA ILE A 86 -2.07 -0.06 -1.63
C ILE A 86 -1.75 1.30 -0.99
N ALA A 87 -1.84 2.40 -1.74
CA ALA A 87 -1.68 3.75 -1.20
C ALA A 87 -2.71 4.07 -0.11
N LEU A 88 -3.97 3.63 -0.27
CA LEU A 88 -5.02 3.75 0.75
C LEU A 88 -4.68 2.91 2.00
N ILE A 89 -4.13 1.71 1.83
CA ILE A 89 -3.68 0.89 2.97
C ILE A 89 -2.54 1.61 3.71
N PHE A 90 -1.57 2.18 2.99
CA PHE A 90 -0.49 2.98 3.59
C PHE A 90 -1.04 4.16 4.39
N GLU A 91 -2.04 4.88 3.85
CA GLU A 91 -2.70 6.00 4.53
C GLU A 91 -3.35 5.58 5.85
N ASN A 92 -3.84 4.35 5.96
CA ASN A 92 -4.48 3.85 7.20
C ASN A 92 -3.50 3.22 8.19
N LEU A 93 -2.34 2.76 7.75
CA LEU A 93 -1.35 2.10 8.62
C LEU A 93 -0.52 3.07 9.44
N HIS A 94 -0.23 4.26 8.92
CA HIS A 94 0.64 5.28 9.55
C HIS A 94 1.97 4.68 10.06
N SER A 95 2.57 3.76 9.31
CA SER A 95 3.76 3.02 9.77
C SER A 95 5.07 3.71 9.37
N PRO A 96 5.94 4.09 10.33
CA PRO A 96 7.25 4.65 10.03
C PRO A 96 8.13 3.73 9.17
N LYS A 97 7.92 2.41 9.24
CA LYS A 97 8.64 1.43 8.41
C LYS A 97 8.30 1.51 6.93
N LEU A 98 7.17 2.14 6.57
CA LEU A 98 6.69 2.26 5.19
C LEU A 98 7.12 3.55 4.49
N ILE A 99 7.71 4.52 5.17
CA ILE A 99 8.01 5.87 4.65
C ILE A 99 8.71 5.82 3.28
N ASN A 100 9.74 5.00 3.11
CA ASN A 100 10.46 4.89 1.84
C ASN A 100 9.60 4.27 0.73
N CYS A 101 8.76 3.28 1.06
CA CYS A 101 7.86 2.63 0.10
C CYS A 101 6.75 3.59 -0.35
N VAL A 102 6.18 4.35 0.59
CA VAL A 102 5.19 5.40 0.34
C VAL A 102 5.77 6.49 -0.56
N TYR A 103 6.97 7.00 -0.23
CA TYR A 103 7.65 8.00 -1.06
C TYR A 103 7.89 7.50 -2.49
N ASN A 104 8.42 6.28 -2.64
CA ASN A 104 8.70 5.72 -3.95
C ASN A 104 7.42 5.51 -4.79
N LEU A 105 6.32 5.10 -4.15
CA LEU A 105 5.03 4.98 -4.82
C LEU A 105 4.46 6.34 -5.24
N THR A 106 4.71 7.42 -4.47
CA THR A 106 4.26 8.77 -4.81
C THR A 106 4.81 9.26 -6.15
N ILE A 107 6.06 8.89 -6.46
CA ILE A 107 6.78 9.35 -7.66
C ILE A 107 6.84 8.30 -8.77
N MET A 108 6.16 7.16 -8.58
CA MET A 108 6.18 6.07 -9.54
C MET A 108 5.30 6.40 -10.75
N GLU A 109 5.86 6.24 -11.94
CA GLU A 109 5.10 6.28 -13.18
C GLU A 109 4.46 4.92 -13.47
N LEU A 110 3.15 4.91 -13.69
CA LEU A 110 2.34 3.73 -13.95
C LEU A 110 1.54 3.97 -15.24
N ASP A 111 1.82 3.20 -16.27
CA ASP A 111 1.22 3.37 -17.60
C ASP A 111 -0.32 3.36 -17.57
N TYR A 112 -0.91 2.53 -16.70
CA TYR A 112 -2.37 2.45 -16.58
C TYR A 112 -3.00 3.64 -15.83
N MET A 113 -2.19 4.52 -15.21
CA MET A 113 -2.62 5.74 -14.52
C MET A 113 -2.33 7.03 -15.32
N GLU A 114 -1.97 6.89 -16.61
CA GLU A 114 -1.67 8.04 -17.50
C GLU A 114 -2.80 9.09 -17.54
N TYR A 115 -4.05 8.67 -17.34
CA TYR A 115 -5.23 9.54 -17.33
C TYR A 115 -5.68 9.99 -15.95
N ASP A 116 -4.89 9.73 -14.87
CA ASP A 116 -5.20 10.21 -13.52
C ASP A 116 -4.82 11.68 -13.36
N GLU A 117 -5.71 12.58 -13.80
CA GLU A 117 -5.54 14.05 -13.74
C GLU A 117 -5.32 14.58 -12.30
N PHE A 118 -5.74 13.84 -11.29
CA PHE A 118 -5.68 14.24 -9.88
C PHE A 118 -4.53 13.61 -9.10
N PHE A 119 -3.73 12.77 -9.73
CA PHE A 119 -2.63 12.05 -9.06
C PHE A 119 -3.07 11.40 -7.74
N ASN A 120 -4.15 10.61 -7.79
CA ASN A 120 -4.81 10.03 -6.62
C ASN A 120 -3.86 9.19 -5.75
N ILE A 121 -2.96 8.43 -6.36
CA ILE A 121 -1.92 7.67 -5.65
C ILE A 121 -1.01 8.63 -4.88
N ALA A 122 -0.49 9.67 -5.53
CA ALA A 122 0.39 10.65 -4.90
C ALA A 122 -0.32 11.39 -3.76
N ARG A 123 -1.60 11.74 -3.95
CA ARG A 123 -2.42 12.35 -2.91
C ARG A 123 -2.53 11.45 -1.67
N LYS A 124 -2.90 10.18 -1.82
CA LYS A 124 -3.00 9.22 -0.70
C LYS A 124 -1.63 9.01 -0.02
N CYS A 125 -0.58 8.86 -0.81
CA CYS A 125 0.78 8.67 -0.29
C CYS A 125 1.28 9.89 0.50
N THR A 126 1.05 11.12 0.02
CA THR A 126 1.41 12.32 0.79
C THR A 126 0.63 12.42 2.10
N TYR A 127 -0.66 12.03 2.12
CA TYR A 127 -1.45 11.94 3.35
C TYR A 127 -0.88 10.86 4.30
N ALA A 128 -0.50 9.69 3.77
CA ALA A 128 0.14 8.64 4.57
C ALA A 128 1.42 9.15 5.25
N LEU A 129 2.27 9.88 4.53
CA LEU A 129 3.47 10.52 5.11
C LEU A 129 3.11 11.56 6.19
N GLY A 130 2.11 12.42 5.93
CA GLY A 130 1.64 13.38 6.92
C GLY A 130 1.16 12.72 8.21
N TYR A 131 0.29 11.72 8.11
CA TYR A 131 -0.24 10.97 9.26
C TYR A 131 0.81 10.13 9.98
N THR A 132 1.89 9.71 9.32
CA THR A 132 3.02 9.07 9.98
C THR A 132 3.74 10.02 10.94
N ASN A 133 3.73 11.32 10.65
CA ASN A 133 4.09 12.43 11.53
C ASN A 133 5.51 12.38 12.14
N THR A 134 6.47 11.70 11.47
CA THR A 134 7.86 11.59 11.95
C THR A 134 8.82 12.54 11.22
N PRO A 135 10.01 12.85 11.77
CA PRO A 135 11.04 13.63 11.09
C PRO A 135 11.41 13.08 9.70
N LYS A 136 11.51 11.75 9.56
CA LYS A 136 11.82 11.10 8.28
C LYS A 136 10.67 11.27 7.26
N ALA A 137 9.41 11.23 7.72
CA ALA A 137 8.26 11.51 6.87
C ALA A 137 8.24 12.97 6.41
N LYS A 138 8.60 13.92 7.30
CA LYS A 138 8.77 15.34 6.96
C LYS A 138 9.82 15.53 5.87
N GLU A 139 10.99 14.92 6.00
CA GLU A 139 12.04 14.96 4.99
C GLU A 139 11.53 14.53 3.61
N LYS A 140 10.77 13.43 3.55
CA LYS A 140 10.18 12.95 2.28
C LYS A 140 9.16 13.94 1.70
N LEU A 141 8.33 14.54 2.54
CA LEU A 141 7.39 15.58 2.10
C LEU A 141 8.12 16.84 1.61
N GLU A 142 9.22 17.24 2.25
CA GLU A 142 10.06 18.37 1.80
C GLU A 142 10.69 18.12 0.42
N LEU A 143 11.04 16.86 0.11
CA LEU A 143 11.48 16.47 -1.23
C LEU A 143 10.32 16.56 -2.24
N LEU A 144 9.13 16.04 -1.89
CA LEU A 144 7.94 16.09 -2.73
C LEU A 144 7.45 17.53 -2.97
N ALA A 145 7.65 18.44 -2.00
CA ALA A 145 7.33 19.86 -2.15
C ALA A 145 8.21 20.59 -3.20
N LYS A 146 9.24 19.92 -3.74
CA LYS A 146 10.09 20.39 -4.83
C LYS A 146 9.87 19.59 -6.13
N ASN A 147 8.86 18.73 -6.18
CA ASN A 147 8.56 17.91 -7.36
C ASN A 147 8.19 18.79 -8.56
N GLU A 148 8.47 18.31 -9.77
CA GLU A 148 8.13 19.03 -11.01
C GLU A 148 6.62 19.12 -11.23
N ASN A 149 5.85 18.13 -10.75
CA ASN A 149 4.39 18.14 -10.83
C ASN A 149 3.79 19.05 -9.76
N GLU A 150 2.94 19.99 -10.19
CA GLU A 150 2.32 21.01 -9.33
C GLU A 150 1.40 20.40 -8.26
N LEU A 151 0.56 19.42 -8.62
CA LEU A 151 -0.36 18.79 -7.68
C LEU A 151 0.37 18.01 -6.59
N ILE A 152 1.46 17.31 -6.95
CA ILE A 152 2.30 16.59 -5.97
C ILE A 152 2.92 17.59 -4.98
N ARG A 153 3.42 18.75 -5.48
CA ARG A 153 3.92 19.82 -4.61
C ARG A 153 2.86 20.32 -3.65
N GLU A 154 1.66 20.62 -4.17
CA GLU A 154 0.55 21.14 -3.36
C GLU A 154 0.14 20.16 -2.27
N TYR A 155 0.00 18.87 -2.60
CA TYR A 155 -0.32 17.83 -1.63
C TYR A 155 0.73 17.74 -0.52
N ALA A 156 2.02 17.76 -0.89
CA ALA A 156 3.11 17.71 0.06
C ALA A 156 3.14 18.95 0.98
N ILE A 157 3.02 20.17 0.42
CA ILE A 157 2.99 21.43 1.17
C ILE A 157 1.80 21.44 2.15
N LYS A 158 0.64 20.94 1.72
CA LYS A 158 -0.55 20.84 2.57
C LYS A 158 -0.28 19.96 3.80
N GLN A 159 0.41 18.83 3.64
CA GLN A 159 0.74 17.96 4.77
C GLN A 159 1.81 18.56 5.67
N LEU A 160 2.84 19.22 5.11
CA LEU A 160 3.86 19.94 5.88
C LEU A 160 3.26 21.02 6.78
N ASN A 161 2.21 21.71 6.31
CA ASN A 161 1.53 22.76 7.09
C ASN A 161 0.53 22.21 8.13
N ARG A 162 0.15 20.92 8.04
CA ARG A 162 -0.91 20.31 8.85
C ARG A 162 -0.38 19.55 10.05
N HIS A 163 0.87 19.07 9.98
CA HIS A 163 1.48 18.18 10.97
C HIS A 163 2.72 18.80 11.58
N ASP A 164 3.05 18.44 12.81
CA ASP A 164 4.21 18.95 13.56
C ASP A 164 5.45 18.05 13.50
N PHE A 165 5.26 16.80 13.02
CA PHE A 165 6.33 15.80 12.81
C PHE A 165 7.12 15.47 14.07
N THR A 166 6.41 15.31 15.19
CA THR A 166 7.01 15.07 16.51
C THR A 166 7.02 13.60 16.92
N ASP A 167 6.40 12.71 16.14
CA ASP A 167 6.40 11.28 16.42
C ASP A 167 7.78 10.67 16.16
N LYS A 168 8.07 9.55 16.85
CA LYS A 168 9.37 8.92 16.73
C LYS A 168 9.51 8.11 15.45
N ASP A 169 10.62 8.27 14.74
CA ASP A 169 11.05 7.33 13.72
C ASP A 169 11.36 5.96 14.35
N VAL A 170 11.23 4.90 13.54
CA VAL A 170 11.74 3.58 13.93
C VAL A 170 13.25 3.63 13.80
N GLU A 171 13.96 3.29 14.88
CA GLU A 171 15.41 3.09 14.82
C GLU A 171 15.69 1.99 13.77
N GLU A 172 16.55 2.32 12.80
CA GLU A 172 17.06 1.31 11.87
C GLU A 172 17.88 0.34 12.73
N GLN A 173 17.42 -0.92 12.81
CA GLN A 173 18.26 -1.97 13.39
C GLN A 173 19.34 -2.25 12.36
N ASP A 174 20.58 -1.91 12.73
CA ASP A 174 21.81 -2.22 11.98
C ASP A 174 21.99 -3.73 11.77
#